data_7cd5a524b781f74243274fb94c1cc391
#
_entry.id   7cd5a524b781f74243274fb94c1cc391
#
_cell.length_a   1.000
_cell.length_b   1.000
_cell.length_c   1.000
_cell.angle_alpha   90.00
_cell.angle_beta   90.00
_cell.angle_gamma   90.00
#
_symmetry.space_group_name_H-M   'P 1'
#
loop_
_entity.id
_entity.type
_entity.pdbx_description
1 polymer ?
#
loop_
_entity_poly.entity_id
_entity_poly.type
_entity_poly.pdbx_seq_one_letter_code
_entity_poly.pdbx_strand_id
1 'polypeptide(L)'
;GIFNGEETANSVKIKAVNRSKYEMFHKNVAIFKLTGTWCVNCPRMTTALHSLGEDAMDHSIVLACHNEEKGHPFRVDYAGGDLASAVFRQMGEGNAAFPTNCYDMASLNTSSSTVTITDEIMTRRIEAPAAVGIKISKVALDGTKLMVDASVKAGATGTYDMVCALVADNLEYQGGYTDNDEDLYSNVVLGVSGDNFLTYRSASLFDLKEGAEFDRSFEFELGSA
;
A
#
# COMPACT_ATOMS: atom_id res chain seq x y z
N GLY A 1 -25.67 18.69 13.55
CA GLY A 1 -27.01 18.67 14.20
C GLY A 1 -27.00 17.64 15.29
N ILE A 2 -27.36 18.05 16.51
CA ILE A 2 -27.51 17.15 17.65
C ILE A 2 -28.88 16.50 17.48
N PHE A 3 -28.92 15.20 17.29
CA PHE A 3 -30.16 14.43 17.37
C PHE A 3 -30.30 13.87 18.78
N ASN A 4 -31.23 14.45 19.56
CA ASN A 4 -31.78 13.79 20.73
C ASN A 4 -32.92 12.90 20.22
N GLY A 5 -32.64 11.63 19.95
CA GLY A 5 -33.66 10.67 19.56
C GLY A 5 -34.08 9.82 20.77
N GLU A 6 -35.37 9.75 21.05
CA GLU A 6 -35.92 8.72 21.91
C GLU A 6 -35.66 7.34 21.27
N GLU A 7 -35.29 6.35 22.09
CA GLU A 7 -35.09 4.98 21.63
C GLU A 7 -36.42 4.39 21.15
N THR A 8 -36.58 4.29 19.83
CA THR A 8 -37.62 3.47 19.22
C THR A 8 -36.99 2.14 18.80
N ALA A 9 -37.82 1.10 18.58
CA ALA A 9 -37.38 -0.25 18.20
C ALA A 9 -36.51 -0.31 16.92
N ASN A 10 -36.28 0.81 16.24
CA ASN A 10 -35.44 0.98 15.05
C ASN A 10 -34.30 1.99 15.27
N SER A 11 -33.73 2.07 16.47
CA SER A 11 -32.64 2.99 16.73
C SER A 11 -31.38 2.59 15.95
N VAL A 12 -30.97 3.46 15.05
CA VAL A 12 -29.63 3.38 14.42
C VAL A 12 -28.64 3.94 15.44
N LYS A 13 -27.72 3.11 15.93
CA LYS A 13 -26.60 3.60 16.74
C LYS A 13 -25.65 4.37 15.85
N ILE A 14 -25.79 5.69 15.82
CA ILE A 14 -24.81 6.56 15.19
C ILE A 14 -23.64 6.70 16.16
N LYS A 15 -22.51 6.04 15.88
CA LYS A 15 -21.27 6.31 16.59
C LYS A 15 -20.78 7.69 16.14
N ALA A 16 -20.95 8.71 16.98
CA ALA A 16 -20.31 10.00 16.72
C ALA A 16 -18.78 9.80 16.88
N VAL A 17 -18.10 9.65 15.79
CA VAL A 17 -16.62 9.68 15.76
C VAL A 17 -16.23 11.16 15.95
N ASN A 18 -15.43 11.44 16.99
CA ASN A 18 -14.89 12.77 17.17
C ASN A 18 -13.84 12.97 16.06
N ARG A 19 -14.26 13.57 14.95
CA ARG A 19 -13.47 13.75 13.77
C ARG A 19 -12.30 14.66 14.11
N SER A 20 -11.07 14.19 13.88
CA SER A 20 -9.87 14.97 14.11
C SER A 20 -9.76 16.10 13.07
N LYS A 21 -8.96 17.13 13.37
CA LYS A 21 -8.70 18.23 12.42
C LYS A 21 -8.06 17.78 11.10
N TYR A 22 -7.66 16.51 10.96
CA TYR A 22 -7.04 15.93 9.77
C TYR A 22 -8.03 15.24 8.81
N GLU A 23 -9.33 15.38 9.02
CA GLU A 23 -10.35 14.71 8.21
C GLU A 23 -10.61 15.30 6.83
N MET A 24 -9.84 16.29 6.44
CA MET A 24 -9.94 16.83 5.10
C MET A 24 -9.36 15.88 4.02
N PHE A 25 -8.72 14.78 4.42
CA PHE A 25 -8.09 13.85 3.49
C PHE A 25 -8.70 12.45 3.62
N HIS A 26 -8.95 11.84 2.48
CA HIS A 26 -9.32 10.43 2.41
C HIS A 26 -8.15 9.56 2.88
N LYS A 27 -8.35 8.74 3.90
CA LYS A 27 -7.32 7.84 4.42
C LYS A 27 -7.32 6.55 3.62
N ASN A 28 -6.21 6.28 2.94
CA ASN A 28 -5.94 4.97 2.35
C ASN A 28 -4.93 4.19 3.19
N VAL A 29 -5.08 2.88 3.21
CA VAL A 29 -4.17 1.95 3.87
C VAL A 29 -3.28 1.32 2.81
N ALA A 30 -1.97 1.51 2.92
CA ALA A 30 -1.01 0.83 2.07
C ALA A 30 -0.81 -0.61 2.57
N ILE A 31 -1.19 -1.59 1.76
CA ILE A 31 -1.06 -3.02 2.07
C ILE A 31 0.09 -3.59 1.24
N PHE A 32 1.24 -3.77 1.86
CA PHE A 32 2.36 -4.49 1.24
C PHE A 32 2.09 -5.98 1.34
N LYS A 33 1.63 -6.57 0.25
CA LYS A 33 1.38 -8.00 0.10
C LYS A 33 2.70 -8.68 -0.30
N LEU A 34 3.35 -9.33 0.66
CA LEU A 34 4.59 -10.07 0.42
C LEU A 34 4.26 -11.44 -0.13
N THR A 35 4.68 -11.72 -1.34
CA THR A 35 4.26 -12.87 -2.14
C THR A 35 5.39 -13.40 -3.02
N GLY A 36 5.11 -14.42 -3.83
CA GLY A 36 6.02 -14.95 -4.85
C GLY A 36 5.25 -15.89 -5.78
N THR A 37 5.67 -15.99 -7.04
CA THR A 37 5.05 -16.89 -8.02
C THR A 37 5.19 -18.35 -7.62
N TRP A 38 6.23 -18.70 -6.89
CA TRP A 38 6.50 -20.03 -6.33
C TRP A 38 5.69 -20.37 -5.08
N CYS A 39 4.94 -19.43 -4.52
CA CYS A 39 4.31 -19.54 -3.21
C CYS A 39 2.90 -20.15 -3.31
N VAL A 40 2.77 -21.44 -3.09
CA VAL A 40 1.48 -22.20 -3.18
C VAL A 40 0.38 -21.69 -2.22
N ASN A 41 0.74 -21.03 -1.11
CA ASN A 41 -0.22 -20.49 -0.15
C ASN A 41 -0.58 -19.02 -0.40
N CYS A 42 0.15 -18.33 -1.24
CA CYS A 42 -0.03 -16.90 -1.47
C CYS A 42 -1.37 -16.54 -2.14
N PRO A 43 -1.95 -17.35 -3.03
CA PRO A 43 -3.30 -17.10 -3.56
C PRO A 43 -4.37 -16.95 -2.47
N ARG A 44 -4.25 -17.67 -1.35
CA ARG A 44 -5.18 -17.55 -0.22
C ARG A 44 -5.20 -16.15 0.38
N MET A 45 -4.04 -15.48 0.41
CA MET A 45 -3.93 -14.08 0.87
C MET A 45 -4.66 -13.14 -0.09
N THR A 46 -4.54 -13.37 -1.39
CA THR A 46 -5.25 -12.62 -2.41
C THR A 46 -6.76 -12.79 -2.26
N THR A 47 -7.24 -14.04 -2.12
CA THR A 47 -8.67 -14.33 -1.86
C THR A 47 -9.17 -13.63 -0.61
N ALA A 48 -8.36 -13.63 0.47
CA ALA A 48 -8.74 -12.95 1.71
C ALA A 48 -8.80 -11.43 1.55
N LEU A 49 -7.91 -10.81 0.78
CA LEU A 49 -7.99 -9.38 0.43
C LEU A 49 -9.27 -9.08 -0.36
N HIS A 50 -9.60 -9.90 -1.37
CA HIS A 50 -10.83 -9.74 -2.15
C HIS A 50 -12.11 -9.97 -1.34
N SER A 51 -12.03 -10.63 -0.18
CA SER A 51 -13.17 -10.82 0.72
C SER A 51 -13.43 -9.65 1.68
N LEU A 52 -12.58 -8.62 1.67
CA LEU A 52 -12.83 -7.40 2.42
C LEU A 52 -14.13 -6.74 1.97
N GLY A 53 -14.84 -6.11 2.91
CA GLY A 53 -16.03 -5.34 2.58
C GLY A 53 -15.72 -4.16 1.65
N GLU A 54 -16.74 -3.69 0.92
CA GLU A 54 -16.60 -2.62 -0.08
C GLU A 54 -15.90 -1.37 0.49
N ASP A 55 -16.28 -0.95 1.70
CA ASP A 55 -15.67 0.20 2.39
C ASP A 55 -14.17 -0.01 2.65
N ALA A 56 -13.76 -1.20 3.11
CA ALA A 56 -12.36 -1.51 3.34
C ALA A 56 -11.56 -1.60 2.03
N MET A 57 -12.18 -2.08 0.96
CA MET A 57 -11.56 -2.14 -0.37
C MET A 57 -11.35 -0.74 -0.94
N ASP A 58 -12.33 0.16 -0.80
CA ASP A 58 -12.22 1.56 -1.25
C ASP A 58 -11.09 2.33 -0.55
N HIS A 59 -10.75 1.91 0.67
CA HIS A 59 -9.63 2.46 1.45
C HIS A 59 -8.32 1.66 1.30
N SER A 60 -8.21 0.73 0.36
CA SER A 60 -7.04 -0.12 0.20
C SER A 60 -6.17 0.27 -0.99
N ILE A 61 -4.86 0.32 -0.79
CA ILE A 61 -3.86 0.37 -1.86
C ILE A 61 -2.97 -0.85 -1.71
N VAL A 62 -3.17 -1.86 -2.55
CA VAL A 62 -2.39 -3.11 -2.50
C VAL A 62 -1.11 -2.96 -3.31
N LEU A 63 0.01 -3.36 -2.73
CA LEU A 63 1.35 -3.36 -3.31
C LEU A 63 1.89 -4.79 -3.22
N ALA A 64 1.70 -5.60 -4.27
CA ALA A 64 2.20 -6.97 -4.31
C ALA A 64 3.71 -6.97 -4.57
N CYS A 65 4.48 -7.18 -3.51
CA CYS A 65 5.94 -7.24 -3.53
C CYS A 65 6.36 -8.70 -3.67
N HIS A 66 6.94 -9.05 -4.81
CA HIS A 66 7.34 -10.41 -5.12
C HIS A 66 8.76 -10.71 -4.64
N ASN A 67 8.91 -11.82 -3.90
CA ASN A 67 10.19 -12.40 -3.57
C ASN A 67 10.55 -13.43 -4.63
N GLU A 68 11.36 -13.04 -5.61
CA GLU A 68 11.69 -13.85 -6.75
C GLU A 68 13.20 -13.94 -6.95
N GLU A 69 13.65 -14.90 -7.75
CA GLU A 69 15.05 -15.00 -8.17
C GLU A 69 15.48 -13.79 -8.99
N LYS A 70 16.77 -13.50 -8.97
CA LYS A 70 17.33 -12.38 -9.73
C LYS A 70 17.07 -12.54 -11.24
N GLY A 71 16.52 -11.48 -11.84
CA GLY A 71 16.14 -11.46 -13.26
C GLY A 71 14.69 -11.87 -13.54
N HIS A 72 13.92 -12.25 -12.53
CA HIS A 72 12.48 -12.49 -12.68
C HIS A 72 11.75 -11.17 -12.96
N PRO A 73 10.76 -11.12 -13.86
CA PRO A 73 10.08 -9.87 -14.26
C PRO A 73 9.31 -9.18 -13.12
N PHE A 74 8.87 -9.93 -12.11
CA PHE A 74 8.15 -9.36 -10.95
C PHE A 74 9.06 -9.02 -9.77
N ARG A 75 10.36 -9.25 -9.89
CA ARG A 75 11.31 -8.90 -8.86
C ARG A 75 11.67 -7.41 -8.93
N VAL A 76 11.54 -6.72 -7.83
CA VAL A 76 12.12 -5.39 -7.64
C VAL A 76 13.36 -5.54 -6.76
N ASP A 77 14.55 -5.27 -7.33
CA ASP A 77 15.79 -5.21 -6.56
C ASP A 77 15.79 -3.98 -5.65
N TYR A 78 16.02 -4.20 -4.35
CA TYR A 78 16.00 -3.15 -3.35
C TYR A 78 16.96 -3.46 -2.19
N ALA A 79 17.79 -2.49 -1.81
CA ALA A 79 18.69 -2.57 -0.65
C ALA A 79 19.54 -3.86 -0.58
N GLY A 80 20.09 -4.28 -1.72
CA GLY A 80 20.94 -5.47 -1.85
C GLY A 80 20.22 -6.81 -1.83
N GLY A 81 18.90 -6.81 -1.95
CA GLY A 81 18.02 -7.97 -2.03
C GLY A 81 16.82 -7.72 -2.93
N ASP A 82 15.68 -8.25 -2.57
CA ASP A 82 14.37 -7.93 -3.17
C ASP A 82 13.53 -7.05 -2.23
N LEU A 83 12.55 -6.35 -2.81
CA LEU A 83 11.68 -5.44 -2.07
C LEU A 83 10.88 -6.15 -0.99
N ALA A 84 10.33 -7.35 -1.25
CA ALA A 84 9.54 -8.10 -0.27
C ALA A 84 10.34 -8.42 0.99
N SER A 85 11.57 -8.91 0.81
CA SER A 85 12.50 -9.16 1.92
C SER A 85 12.89 -7.88 2.66
N ALA A 86 13.00 -6.77 1.94
CA ALA A 86 13.32 -5.47 2.55
C ALA A 86 12.17 -4.94 3.41
N VAL A 87 10.93 -5.05 2.95
CA VAL A 87 9.73 -4.71 3.75
C VAL A 87 9.71 -5.53 5.05
N PHE A 88 9.95 -6.83 4.95
CA PHE A 88 9.93 -7.73 6.10
C PHE A 88 10.99 -7.34 7.14
N ARG A 89 12.24 -7.11 6.69
CA ARG A 89 13.33 -6.64 7.56
C ARG A 89 13.04 -5.29 8.22
N GLN A 90 12.40 -4.36 7.49
CA GLN A 90 12.04 -3.05 8.02
C GLN A 90 11.03 -3.16 9.18
N MET A 91 10.20 -4.20 9.17
CA MET A 91 9.27 -4.48 10.27
C MET A 91 9.93 -5.13 11.51
N GLY A 92 11.25 -5.34 11.47
CA GLY A 92 12.02 -5.90 12.58
C GLY A 92 11.97 -7.43 12.68
N GLU A 93 11.46 -8.10 11.65
CA GLU A 93 11.37 -9.55 11.59
C GLU A 93 12.64 -10.17 10.97
N GLY A 94 13.12 -11.25 11.53
CA GLY A 94 14.41 -11.86 11.13
C GLY A 94 14.36 -12.62 9.83
N ASN A 95 13.32 -13.42 9.60
CA ASN A 95 13.16 -14.26 8.42
C ASN A 95 11.82 -13.96 7.73
N ALA A 96 11.87 -13.76 6.42
CA ALA A 96 10.67 -13.55 5.64
C ALA A 96 9.77 -14.81 5.65
N ALA A 97 8.48 -14.61 5.90
CA ALA A 97 7.44 -15.62 5.77
C ALA A 97 6.47 -15.21 4.66
N PHE A 98 6.00 -16.17 3.88
CA PHE A 98 5.08 -15.95 2.78
C PHE A 98 3.87 -16.89 2.86
N PRO A 99 2.65 -16.39 2.64
CA PRO A 99 2.29 -15.00 2.44
C PRO A 99 2.36 -14.15 3.72
N THR A 100 2.62 -12.86 3.57
CA THR A 100 2.52 -11.88 4.65
C THR A 100 1.92 -10.59 4.12
N ASN A 101 1.00 -9.95 4.85
CA ASN A 101 0.57 -8.59 4.60
C ASN A 101 1.13 -7.66 5.67
N CYS A 102 1.66 -6.52 5.22
CA CYS A 102 2.08 -5.43 6.08
C CYS A 102 1.20 -4.21 5.81
N TYR A 103 0.54 -3.69 6.83
CA TYR A 103 -0.41 -2.58 6.73
C TYR A 103 0.26 -1.28 7.21
N ASP A 104 0.36 -0.28 6.35
CA ASP A 104 0.99 1.03 6.62
C ASP A 104 2.39 0.92 7.26
N MET A 105 3.16 -0.13 6.99
CA MET A 105 4.44 -0.43 7.64
C MET A 105 4.35 -0.45 9.18
N ALA A 106 3.22 -0.83 9.76
CA ALA A 106 2.98 -0.73 11.19
C ALA A 106 2.31 -1.98 11.81
N SER A 107 1.74 -2.87 11.00
CA SER A 107 1.13 -4.12 11.47
C SER A 107 1.36 -5.23 10.46
N LEU A 108 1.69 -6.42 10.93
CA LEU A 108 1.87 -7.62 10.10
C LEU A 108 0.75 -8.64 10.32
N ASN A 109 0.40 -9.37 9.26
CA ASN A 109 -0.36 -10.60 9.30
C ASN A 109 0.41 -11.69 8.54
N THR A 110 0.99 -12.63 9.27
CA THR A 110 1.90 -13.67 8.76
C THR A 110 1.28 -15.07 8.76
N SER A 111 -0.03 -15.20 8.95
CA SER A 111 -0.65 -16.54 9.05
C SER A 111 -0.61 -17.27 7.71
N SER A 112 0.15 -18.36 7.66
CA SER A 112 0.23 -19.24 6.50
C SER A 112 -0.93 -20.26 6.42
N SER A 113 -1.62 -20.55 7.53
CA SER A 113 -2.65 -21.58 7.60
C SER A 113 -4.08 -21.04 7.59
N THR A 114 -4.28 -19.86 8.15
CA THR A 114 -5.57 -19.15 8.15
C THR A 114 -5.27 -17.68 7.89
N VAL A 115 -5.30 -17.30 6.65
CA VAL A 115 -5.16 -15.88 6.31
C VAL A 115 -6.45 -15.19 6.71
N THR A 116 -6.46 -14.66 7.91
CA THR A 116 -7.53 -13.79 8.37
C THR A 116 -7.02 -12.36 8.26
N ILE A 117 -7.41 -11.69 7.21
CA ILE A 117 -7.36 -10.24 7.19
C ILE A 117 -8.53 -9.82 8.04
N THR A 118 -8.25 -9.30 9.21
CA THR A 118 -9.32 -8.90 10.10
C THR A 118 -9.79 -7.51 9.68
N ASP A 119 -11.09 -7.36 9.42
CA ASP A 119 -11.75 -6.07 9.27
C ASP A 119 -11.33 -5.11 10.40
N GLU A 120 -10.97 -5.65 11.56
CA GLU A 120 -10.48 -4.89 12.71
C GLU A 120 -9.16 -4.16 12.42
N ILE A 121 -8.20 -4.77 11.68
CA ILE A 121 -6.95 -4.09 11.31
C ILE A 121 -7.28 -2.96 10.35
N MET A 122 -8.08 -3.22 9.33
CA MET A 122 -8.48 -2.23 8.35
C MET A 122 -9.26 -1.09 9.00
N THR A 123 -10.27 -1.41 9.83
CA THR A 123 -11.07 -0.40 10.55
C THR A 123 -10.18 0.52 11.38
N ARG A 124 -9.27 -0.01 12.18
CA ARG A 124 -8.35 0.81 12.98
C ARG A 124 -7.43 1.68 12.14
N ARG A 125 -6.99 1.19 10.96
CA ARG A 125 -6.14 1.94 10.06
C ARG A 125 -6.91 3.03 9.32
N ILE A 126 -8.11 2.75 8.87
CA ILE A 126 -8.99 3.71 8.20
C ILE A 126 -9.44 4.81 9.17
N GLU A 127 -9.74 4.46 10.42
CA GLU A 127 -10.12 5.41 11.48
C GLU A 127 -8.93 6.31 11.92
N ALA A 128 -7.69 5.94 11.61
CA ALA A 128 -6.54 6.79 11.91
C ALA A 128 -6.54 8.03 11.01
N PRO A 129 -6.30 9.24 11.57
CA PRO A 129 -6.33 10.46 10.76
C PRO A 129 -5.21 10.46 9.72
N ALA A 130 -5.54 10.87 8.48
CA ALA A 130 -4.54 11.11 7.45
C ALA A 130 -3.84 12.46 7.71
N ALA A 131 -2.57 12.42 8.06
CA ALA A 131 -1.77 13.61 8.33
C ALA A 131 -1.44 14.41 7.07
N VAL A 132 -1.57 13.81 5.90
CA VAL A 132 -1.32 14.42 4.60
C VAL A 132 -2.35 13.97 3.57
N GLY A 133 -2.66 14.85 2.62
CA GLY A 133 -3.34 14.50 1.37
C GLY A 133 -2.34 14.44 0.23
N ILE A 134 -2.48 13.45 -0.67
CA ILE A 134 -1.62 13.28 -1.84
C ILE A 134 -2.48 13.41 -3.09
N LYS A 135 -1.93 14.09 -4.10
CA LYS A 135 -2.57 14.23 -5.41
C LYS A 135 -1.53 13.97 -6.50
N ILE A 136 -1.82 13.02 -7.39
CA ILE A 136 -1.10 12.88 -8.66
C ILE A 136 -1.68 13.95 -9.59
N SER A 137 -0.82 14.86 -10.04
CA SER A 137 -1.21 16.01 -10.88
C SER A 137 -0.97 15.75 -12.37
N LYS A 138 0.01 14.89 -12.69
CA LYS A 138 0.36 14.54 -14.07
C LYS A 138 0.97 13.15 -14.12
N VAL A 139 0.62 12.42 -15.18
CA VAL A 139 1.32 11.20 -15.61
C VAL A 139 1.59 11.36 -17.11
N ALA A 140 2.84 11.16 -17.51
CA ALA A 140 3.25 11.29 -18.90
C ALA A 140 4.26 10.20 -19.27
N LEU A 141 4.12 9.64 -20.46
CA LEU A 141 5.05 8.67 -21.03
C LEU A 141 5.80 9.34 -22.18
N ASP A 142 7.14 9.32 -22.12
CA ASP A 142 8.02 9.79 -23.18
C ASP A 142 9.00 8.67 -23.53
N GLY A 143 8.76 8.00 -24.65
CA GLY A 143 9.48 6.77 -24.98
C GLY A 143 9.26 5.69 -23.94
N THR A 144 10.34 5.28 -23.25
CA THR A 144 10.30 4.31 -22.14
C THR A 144 10.25 4.98 -20.76
N LYS A 145 10.26 6.32 -20.69
CA LYS A 145 10.23 7.07 -19.44
C LYS A 145 8.82 7.40 -19.01
N LEU A 146 8.38 6.86 -17.89
CA LEU A 146 7.16 7.25 -17.22
C LEU A 146 7.47 8.33 -16.18
N MET A 147 6.89 9.51 -16.37
CA MET A 147 7.01 10.64 -15.47
C MET A 147 5.73 10.81 -14.66
N VAL A 148 5.86 11.00 -13.35
CA VAL A 148 4.74 11.21 -12.43
C VAL A 148 4.99 12.46 -11.61
N ASP A 149 4.13 13.48 -11.75
CA ASP A 149 4.14 14.66 -10.89
C ASP A 149 3.07 14.50 -9.82
N ALA A 150 3.48 14.67 -8.57
CA ALA A 150 2.59 14.57 -7.42
C ALA A 150 2.81 15.73 -6.45
N SER A 151 1.75 16.10 -5.75
CA SER A 151 1.77 17.08 -4.67
C SER A 151 1.27 16.48 -3.37
N VAL A 152 1.82 16.94 -2.26
CA VAL A 152 1.34 16.63 -0.92
C VAL A 152 0.91 17.91 -0.24
N LYS A 153 -0.21 17.86 0.49
CA LYS A 153 -0.68 18.92 1.38
C LYS A 153 -0.67 18.42 2.81
N ALA A 154 0.03 19.14 3.68
CA ALA A 154 0.14 18.78 5.09
C ALA A 154 -1.15 19.15 5.87
N GLY A 155 -1.77 18.18 6.52
CA GLY A 155 -2.81 18.39 7.52
C GLY A 155 -2.25 18.62 8.93
N ALA A 156 -0.97 18.32 9.13
CA ALA A 156 -0.24 18.54 10.37
C ALA A 156 1.17 19.06 10.08
N THR A 157 1.75 19.83 11.01
CA THR A 157 3.16 20.19 10.95
C THR A 157 4.00 18.95 11.24
N GLY A 158 4.98 18.66 10.40
CA GLY A 158 5.85 17.49 10.56
C GLY A 158 6.92 17.39 9.50
N THR A 159 7.78 16.38 9.65
CA THR A 159 8.78 15.98 8.67
C THR A 159 8.23 14.80 7.87
N TYR A 160 8.27 14.90 6.57
CA TYR A 160 7.67 13.96 5.63
C TYR A 160 8.68 13.47 4.61
N ASP A 161 8.39 12.33 4.01
CA ASP A 161 8.98 11.89 2.75
C ASP A 161 7.84 11.55 1.78
N MET A 162 8.08 11.66 0.49
CA MET A 162 7.15 11.26 -0.55
C MET A 162 7.85 10.29 -1.48
N VAL A 163 7.31 9.09 -1.59
CA VAL A 163 7.81 8.01 -2.42
C VAL A 163 6.74 7.54 -3.40
N CYS A 164 7.14 6.92 -4.49
CA CYS A 164 6.24 6.44 -5.52
C CYS A 164 6.54 4.98 -5.84
N ALA A 165 5.52 4.18 -6.08
CA ALA A 165 5.61 2.83 -6.58
C ALA A 165 4.91 2.74 -7.94
N LEU A 166 5.55 2.07 -8.90
CA LEU A 166 4.92 1.66 -10.15
C LEU A 166 4.28 0.30 -9.94
N VAL A 167 2.98 0.22 -10.19
CA VAL A 167 2.19 -1.00 -10.00
C VAL A 167 1.50 -1.35 -11.31
N ALA A 168 1.41 -2.65 -11.61
CA ALA A 168 0.72 -3.16 -12.78
C ALA A 168 -0.26 -4.28 -12.42
N ASP A 169 -1.31 -4.36 -13.22
CA ASP A 169 -2.37 -5.35 -13.10
C ASP A 169 -2.43 -6.24 -14.34
N ASN A 170 -3.07 -7.41 -14.17
CA ASN A 170 -3.31 -8.37 -15.25
C ASN A 170 -2.03 -8.83 -15.96
N LEU A 171 -0.96 -9.03 -15.20
CA LEU A 171 0.29 -9.54 -15.72
C LEU A 171 0.24 -11.05 -15.83
N GLU A 172 0.48 -11.57 -17.03
CA GLU A 172 0.56 -13.02 -17.28
C GLU A 172 1.93 -13.56 -16.85
N TYR A 173 1.92 -14.69 -16.15
CA TYR A 173 3.12 -15.46 -15.85
C TYR A 173 2.79 -16.93 -15.71
N GLN A 174 3.28 -17.75 -16.63
CA GLN A 174 3.02 -19.19 -16.65
C GLN A 174 3.86 -19.95 -15.64
N GLY A 175 3.24 -20.93 -14.98
CA GLY A 175 3.93 -21.84 -14.06
C GLY A 175 4.03 -21.35 -12.62
N GLY A 176 3.42 -20.20 -12.29
CA GLY A 176 3.26 -19.71 -10.93
C GLY A 176 1.93 -20.10 -10.28
N TYR A 177 1.79 -19.79 -9.00
CA TYR A 177 0.53 -19.98 -8.26
C TYR A 177 -0.26 -18.68 -8.22
N THR A 178 -1.45 -18.70 -8.80
CA THR A 178 -2.42 -17.59 -8.78
C THR A 178 -3.70 -18.01 -8.06
N ASP A 179 -4.58 -17.07 -7.81
CA ASP A 179 -5.91 -17.30 -7.26
C ASP A 179 -7.02 -17.40 -8.34
N ASN A 180 -6.63 -17.38 -9.60
CA ASN A 180 -7.51 -17.52 -10.75
C ASN A 180 -6.92 -18.50 -11.78
N ASP A 181 -7.77 -18.98 -12.69
CA ASP A 181 -7.41 -19.95 -13.72
C ASP A 181 -6.68 -19.32 -14.93
N GLU A 182 -6.45 -18.00 -14.90
CA GLU A 182 -5.92 -17.24 -16.03
C GLU A 182 -4.42 -16.89 -15.88
N ASP A 183 -3.75 -17.39 -14.84
CA ASP A 183 -2.35 -17.07 -14.51
C ASP A 183 -2.06 -15.55 -14.45
N LEU A 184 -3.05 -14.75 -14.03
CA LEU A 184 -2.98 -13.32 -13.96
C LEU A 184 -2.56 -12.85 -12.56
N TYR A 185 -1.62 -11.91 -12.53
CA TYR A 185 -1.13 -11.28 -11.31
C TYR A 185 -1.53 -9.81 -11.28
N SER A 186 -2.12 -9.36 -10.16
CA SER A 186 -2.58 -8.00 -10.00
C SER A 186 -1.85 -7.27 -8.86
N ASN A 187 -1.84 -5.94 -8.95
CA ASN A 187 -1.17 -5.04 -8.01
C ASN A 187 0.34 -5.30 -7.88
N VAL A 188 0.98 -5.85 -8.91
CA VAL A 188 2.41 -6.20 -8.90
C VAL A 188 3.25 -4.93 -8.90
N VAL A 189 4.10 -4.76 -7.89
CA VAL A 189 5.07 -3.67 -7.86
C VAL A 189 6.19 -3.98 -8.85
N LEU A 190 6.36 -3.12 -9.86
CA LEU A 190 7.39 -3.24 -10.89
C LEU A 190 8.56 -2.27 -10.68
N GLY A 191 8.39 -1.27 -9.84
CA GLY A 191 9.45 -0.31 -9.54
C GLY A 191 9.10 0.58 -8.35
N VAL A 192 10.12 1.14 -7.73
CA VAL A 192 9.97 2.10 -6.62
C VAL A 192 10.90 3.29 -6.82
N SER A 193 10.51 4.44 -6.28
CA SER A 193 11.21 5.72 -6.45
C SER A 193 12.49 5.83 -5.63
N GLY A 194 13.49 5.00 -5.96
CA GLY A 194 14.82 5.10 -5.38
C GLY A 194 15.02 4.37 -4.04
N ASP A 195 16.24 4.51 -3.49
CA ASP A 195 16.73 3.74 -2.35
C ASP A 195 16.07 4.08 -1.01
N ASN A 196 15.31 5.16 -0.95
CA ASN A 196 14.63 5.64 0.25
C ASN A 196 13.17 5.17 0.39
N PHE A 197 12.68 4.33 -0.53
CA PHE A 197 11.28 3.90 -0.56
C PHE A 197 10.77 3.35 0.78
N LEU A 198 11.62 2.63 1.53
CA LEU A 198 11.30 2.08 2.84
C LEU A 198 12.01 2.79 4.01
N THR A 199 12.90 3.74 3.77
CA THR A 199 13.74 4.30 4.81
C THR A 199 13.45 5.79 5.05
N TYR A 200 13.11 6.15 6.28
CA TYR A 200 12.91 7.54 6.72
C TYR A 200 14.20 8.34 6.92
N ARG A 201 15.35 7.81 6.50
CA ARG A 201 16.67 8.39 6.76
C ARG A 201 17.31 9.04 5.54
N SER A 202 16.53 9.51 4.60
CA SER A 202 17.08 10.02 3.36
C SER A 202 17.22 11.55 3.35
N ALA A 203 18.10 12.03 2.46
CA ALA A 203 18.22 13.44 2.12
C ALA A 203 16.96 14.02 1.43
N SER A 204 15.94 13.19 1.22
CA SER A 204 14.66 13.55 0.61
C SER A 204 13.59 13.99 1.61
N LEU A 205 13.88 13.94 2.92
CA LEU A 205 12.98 14.43 3.94
C LEU A 205 12.78 15.95 3.81
N PHE A 206 11.55 16.38 4.01
CA PHE A 206 11.16 17.79 3.98
C PHE A 206 10.21 18.14 5.13
N ASP A 207 10.36 19.34 5.66
CA ASP A 207 9.52 19.85 6.74
C ASP A 207 8.37 20.67 6.16
N LEU A 208 7.15 20.33 6.58
CA LEU A 208 5.95 21.08 6.23
C LEU A 208 5.23 21.58 7.49
N LYS A 209 4.76 22.82 7.41
CA LYS A 209 3.76 23.34 8.35
C LYS A 209 2.37 22.89 7.92
N GLU A 210 1.44 22.79 8.85
CA GLU A 210 0.03 22.56 8.56
C GLU A 210 -0.47 23.51 7.47
N GLY A 211 -1.12 22.97 6.45
CA GLY A 211 -1.63 23.70 5.28
C GLY A 211 -0.63 23.93 4.17
N ALA A 212 0.68 23.70 4.39
CA ALA A 212 1.69 23.84 3.35
C ALA A 212 1.62 22.71 2.33
N GLU A 213 2.09 22.99 1.12
CA GLU A 213 2.15 22.05 0.00
C GLU A 213 3.59 21.85 -0.45
N PHE A 214 3.87 20.67 -1.02
CA PHE A 214 5.16 20.31 -1.59
C PHE A 214 4.94 19.43 -2.82
N ASP A 215 5.66 19.75 -3.90
CA ASP A 215 5.59 19.04 -5.16
C ASP A 215 6.84 18.19 -5.38
N ARG A 216 6.66 17.00 -5.94
CA ARG A 216 7.76 16.13 -6.35
C ARG A 216 7.42 15.40 -7.64
N SER A 217 8.43 15.28 -8.51
CA SER A 217 8.36 14.46 -9.72
C SER A 217 9.12 13.15 -9.52
N PHE A 218 8.59 12.09 -10.08
CA PHE A 218 9.20 10.76 -10.10
C PHE A 218 9.35 10.30 -11.55
N GLU A 219 10.38 9.50 -11.79
CA GLU A 219 10.69 8.95 -13.10
C GLU A 219 10.92 7.43 -12.97
N PHE A 220 10.32 6.66 -13.88
CA PHE A 220 10.53 5.23 -14.00
C PHE A 220 10.95 4.89 -15.42
N GLU A 221 11.99 4.08 -15.57
CA GLU A 221 12.33 3.48 -16.86
C GLU A 221 11.51 2.20 -17.04
N LEU A 222 10.65 2.19 -18.04
CA LEU A 222 9.91 1.01 -18.44
C LEU A 222 10.82 0.18 -19.35
N GLY A 223 11.01 -1.11 -19.03
CA GLY A 223 11.73 -2.01 -19.90
C GLY A 223 11.10 -2.01 -21.31
N SER A 224 11.93 -2.17 -22.36
CA SER A 224 11.40 -2.47 -23.69
C SER A 224 10.66 -3.80 -23.63
N ALA A 225 9.36 -3.78 -23.98
CA ALA A 225 8.53 -4.96 -24.15
C ALA A 225 9.11 -5.91 -25.22
#